data_38417a0079b3376218b8536238a6198b
#
_entry.id   38417a0079b3376218b8536238a6198b
#
_cell.length_a   1.000
_cell.length_b   1.000
_cell.length_c   1.000
_cell.angle_alpha   90.00
_cell.angle_beta   90.00
_cell.angle_gamma   90.00
#
_symmetry.space_group_name_H-M   'P 1'
#
loop_
_entity.id
_entity.type
_entity.pdbx_description
1 polymer ?
#
loop_
_entity_poly.entity_id
_entity_poly.type
_entity_poly.pdbx_seq_one_letter_code
_entity_poly.pdbx_strand_id
1 'polypeptide(L)'
;MTSSINLTSILITDSVGVCLLLVLMFTKGWYMPTRKKESHLLFLLMAASLFNCIADAFTSICDGTPGTSYRIALMIGNTYLYLFNLLVGIGIIYLVVSHIDKQVPKLQVCFFALVSAIEIILLMINFFTPVVFSLDENNVYSREGLYIIFIIVGLLLIFYGYAFYFISKIRNPSLGYFPAWQFLMPILLAVAVQMNVYGISLQPVSFAIAFAGLVTCLQNECIYIDKLTGVNNRYELEIIRKRLIHKKPEKIAALMLDLNGFKQINDDFSHEEGDNALVAFANILVNVMKGEGRVIRFAGDEFVILIRRFKGDSIEPYKERISKAVDEYNDTSGKPYKLSCAIGGSTFDYHGEELSGLLYTIDHLMYKDKNVYYSNHNKRHNRQSDQPR
;
A
#
# COMPACT_ATOMS: atom_id res chain seq x y z
N MET A 1 -44.11 10.88 16.15
CA MET A 1 -42.95 11.33 16.95
C MET A 1 -42.03 12.04 15.96
N THR A 2 -42.02 13.36 15.95
CA THR A 2 -41.06 14.16 15.18
C THR A 2 -39.71 13.98 15.87
N SER A 3 -38.91 13.09 15.35
CA SER A 3 -37.57 12.86 15.86
C SER A 3 -36.68 14.03 15.43
N SER A 4 -36.44 14.92 16.37
CA SER A 4 -35.55 16.07 16.16
C SER A 4 -34.15 15.59 15.84
N ILE A 5 -33.60 16.02 14.71
CA ILE A 5 -32.17 15.88 14.37
C ILE A 5 -31.37 16.52 15.52
N ASN A 6 -30.41 15.79 16.07
CA ASN A 6 -29.52 16.34 17.08
C ASN A 6 -28.37 17.13 16.39
N LEU A 7 -28.68 18.36 15.98
CA LEU A 7 -27.76 19.23 15.26
C LEU A 7 -26.42 19.42 16.02
N THR A 8 -26.48 19.56 17.35
CA THR A 8 -25.26 19.71 18.16
C THR A 8 -24.34 18.47 18.03
N SER A 9 -24.93 17.28 18.08
CA SER A 9 -24.16 16.02 17.92
C SER A 9 -23.53 15.95 16.53
N ILE A 10 -24.25 16.29 15.47
CA ILE A 10 -23.75 16.27 14.08
C ILE A 10 -22.59 17.26 13.94
N LEU A 11 -22.75 18.50 14.39
CA LEU A 11 -21.71 19.53 14.29
C LEU A 11 -20.44 19.14 15.07
N ILE A 12 -20.59 18.53 16.24
CA ILE A 12 -19.41 18.04 17.01
C ILE A 12 -18.70 16.92 16.26
N THR A 13 -19.42 15.90 15.78
CA THR A 13 -18.82 14.76 15.09
C THR A 13 -18.12 15.18 13.80
N ASP A 14 -18.74 16.05 13.01
CA ASP A 14 -18.16 16.54 11.76
C ASP A 14 -16.96 17.44 12.01
N SER A 15 -17.00 18.31 13.04
CA SER A 15 -15.84 19.11 13.43
C SER A 15 -14.65 18.24 13.83
N VAL A 16 -14.88 17.16 14.56
CA VAL A 16 -13.83 16.18 14.89
C VAL A 16 -13.28 15.53 13.61
N GLY A 17 -14.15 15.14 12.68
CA GLY A 17 -13.75 14.60 11.38
C GLY A 17 -12.90 15.58 10.58
N VAL A 18 -13.32 16.83 10.48
CA VAL A 18 -12.56 17.92 9.83
C VAL A 18 -11.18 18.10 10.47
N CYS A 19 -11.12 18.26 11.80
CA CYS A 19 -9.85 18.41 12.51
C CYS A 19 -8.90 17.24 12.26
N LEU A 20 -9.39 16.00 12.34
CA LEU A 20 -8.59 14.80 12.12
C LEU A 20 -8.01 14.75 10.70
N LEU A 21 -8.84 15.01 9.69
CA LEU A 21 -8.39 15.01 8.29
C LEU A 21 -7.40 16.13 8.00
N LEU A 22 -7.63 17.34 8.53
CA LEU A 22 -6.68 18.44 8.39
C LEU A 22 -5.33 18.10 9.02
N VAL A 23 -5.30 17.54 10.23
CA VAL A 23 -4.05 17.11 10.87
C VAL A 23 -3.33 16.09 9.99
N LEU A 24 -4.01 15.08 9.45
CA LEU A 24 -3.41 14.08 8.58
C LEU A 24 -2.86 14.69 7.28
N MET A 25 -3.57 15.65 6.69
CA MET A 25 -3.16 16.34 5.45
C MET A 25 -1.94 17.23 5.68
N PHE A 26 -1.94 18.04 6.75
CA PHE A 26 -0.84 18.96 7.06
C PHE A 26 0.44 18.27 7.54
N THR A 27 0.32 17.16 8.29
CA THR A 27 1.47 16.37 8.73
C THR A 27 2.11 15.57 7.59
N LYS A 28 1.53 15.61 6.37
CA LYS A 28 1.95 14.82 5.22
C LYS A 28 2.00 13.32 5.49
N GLY A 29 1.25 12.84 6.49
CA GLY A 29 1.15 11.43 6.84
C GLY A 29 0.69 10.53 5.69
N TRP A 30 0.00 11.08 4.70
CA TRP A 30 -0.45 10.41 3.48
C TRP A 30 0.66 10.23 2.44
N TYR A 31 1.80 10.93 2.56
CA TYR A 31 2.85 10.92 1.54
C TYR A 31 3.82 9.76 1.73
N MET A 32 3.87 8.86 0.76
CA MET A 32 4.77 7.72 0.70
C MET A 32 5.68 7.88 -0.53
N PRO A 33 6.97 8.20 -0.36
CA PRO A 33 7.88 8.49 -1.48
C PRO A 33 8.00 7.34 -2.50
N THR A 34 7.96 6.09 -2.02
CA THR A 34 8.05 4.88 -2.84
C THR A 34 6.73 4.52 -3.55
N ARG A 35 5.60 5.13 -3.15
CA ARG A 35 4.23 4.83 -3.62
C ARG A 35 3.47 6.09 -4.00
N LYS A 36 4.02 6.87 -4.93
CA LYS A 36 3.47 8.19 -5.30
C LYS A 36 2.02 8.13 -5.78
N LYS A 37 1.65 7.12 -6.58
CA LYS A 37 0.27 6.96 -7.07
C LYS A 37 -0.73 6.74 -5.94
N GLU A 38 -0.39 5.86 -5.00
CA GLU A 38 -1.22 5.60 -3.81
C GLU A 38 -1.34 6.86 -2.95
N SER A 39 -0.25 7.60 -2.76
CA SER A 39 -0.22 8.85 -2.01
C SER A 39 -1.18 9.90 -2.59
N HIS A 40 -1.12 10.13 -3.90
CA HIS A 40 -2.02 11.11 -4.55
C HIS A 40 -3.49 10.69 -4.44
N LEU A 41 -3.79 9.41 -4.67
CA LEU A 41 -5.16 8.91 -4.56
C LEU A 41 -5.67 9.01 -3.12
N LEU A 42 -4.84 8.65 -2.14
CA LEU A 42 -5.17 8.77 -0.72
C LEU A 42 -5.44 10.22 -0.32
N PHE A 43 -4.61 11.17 -0.80
CA PHE A 43 -4.84 12.60 -0.60
C PHE A 43 -6.18 13.06 -1.17
N LEU A 44 -6.52 12.66 -2.40
CA LEU A 44 -7.79 13.02 -3.04
C LEU A 44 -8.99 12.45 -2.28
N LEU A 45 -8.90 11.22 -1.80
CA LEU A 45 -9.96 10.60 -1.00
C LEU A 45 -10.14 11.28 0.37
N MET A 46 -9.03 11.67 1.00
CA MET A 46 -9.05 12.43 2.25
C MET A 46 -9.64 13.83 2.04
N ALA A 47 -9.30 14.51 0.94
CA ALA A 47 -9.87 15.82 0.59
C ALA A 47 -11.38 15.71 0.32
N ALA A 48 -11.82 14.67 -0.40
CA ALA A 48 -13.24 14.39 -0.59
C ALA A 48 -13.96 14.11 0.75
N SER A 49 -13.32 13.34 1.66
CA SER A 49 -13.88 13.08 2.98
C SER A 49 -13.96 14.33 3.86
N LEU A 50 -12.97 15.23 3.76
CA LEU A 50 -13.00 16.53 4.42
C LEU A 50 -14.20 17.34 3.94
N PHE A 51 -14.40 17.42 2.63
CA PHE A 51 -15.54 18.11 2.07
C PHE A 51 -16.87 17.43 2.45
N ASN A 52 -16.88 16.11 2.60
CA ASN A 52 -18.06 15.35 3.06
C ASN A 52 -18.47 15.74 4.49
N CYS A 53 -17.53 15.88 5.43
CA CYS A 53 -17.83 16.38 6.79
C CYS A 53 -18.39 17.82 6.76
N ILE A 54 -17.82 18.68 5.92
CA ILE A 54 -18.31 20.08 5.79
C ILE A 54 -19.70 20.10 5.16
N ALA A 55 -19.95 19.29 4.14
CA ALA A 55 -21.23 19.23 3.46
C ALA A 55 -22.34 18.67 4.37
N ASP A 56 -22.06 17.64 5.18
CA ASP A 56 -23.02 17.06 6.13
C ASP A 56 -23.41 18.07 7.22
N ALA A 57 -22.41 18.74 7.82
CA ALA A 57 -22.66 19.82 8.79
C ALA A 57 -23.48 20.96 8.17
N PHE A 58 -23.12 21.39 6.95
CA PHE A 58 -23.79 22.49 6.26
C PHE A 58 -25.24 22.13 5.89
N THR A 59 -25.47 20.93 5.33
CA THR A 59 -26.84 20.47 5.00
C THR A 59 -27.69 20.33 6.26
N SER A 60 -27.11 19.84 7.35
CA SER A 60 -27.81 19.72 8.64
C SER A 60 -28.21 21.09 9.25
N ILE A 61 -27.39 22.14 9.05
CA ILE A 61 -27.70 23.49 9.49
C ILE A 61 -28.84 24.10 8.62
N CYS A 62 -28.82 23.83 7.32
CA CYS A 62 -29.78 24.38 6.38
C CYS A 62 -31.13 23.65 6.38
N ASP A 63 -31.16 22.42 6.92
CA ASP A 63 -32.37 21.58 6.95
C ASP A 63 -33.51 22.28 7.70
N GLY A 64 -34.70 22.31 7.10
CA GLY A 64 -35.85 23.01 7.66
C GLY A 64 -35.79 24.53 7.62
N THR A 65 -34.77 25.16 7.01
CA THR A 65 -34.66 26.63 6.85
C THR A 65 -35.36 27.07 5.56
N PRO A 66 -36.41 27.89 5.62
CA PRO A 66 -37.14 28.29 4.43
C PRO A 66 -36.33 29.24 3.54
N GLY A 67 -36.55 29.16 2.23
CA GLY A 67 -35.91 30.02 1.23
C GLY A 67 -35.28 29.26 0.07
N THR A 68 -35.34 29.84 -1.13
CA THR A 68 -34.89 29.26 -2.37
C THR A 68 -33.37 28.96 -2.37
N SER A 69 -32.57 29.85 -1.79
CA SER A 69 -31.12 29.67 -1.70
C SER A 69 -30.76 28.46 -0.85
N TYR A 70 -31.43 28.24 0.28
CA TYR A 70 -31.24 27.08 1.13
C TYR A 70 -31.67 25.79 0.43
N ARG A 71 -32.79 25.85 -0.33
CA ARG A 71 -33.24 24.72 -1.14
C ARG A 71 -32.20 24.28 -2.15
N ILE A 72 -31.61 25.20 -2.89
CA ILE A 72 -30.53 24.92 -3.86
C ILE A 72 -29.32 24.33 -3.15
N ALA A 73 -28.91 24.93 -2.03
CA ALA A 73 -27.78 24.46 -1.24
C ALA A 73 -27.99 23.02 -0.72
N LEU A 74 -29.18 22.71 -0.20
CA LEU A 74 -29.57 21.37 0.25
C LEU A 74 -29.60 20.37 -0.89
N MET A 75 -30.12 20.74 -2.07
CA MET A 75 -30.11 19.88 -3.25
C MET A 75 -28.68 19.50 -3.67
N ILE A 76 -27.79 20.48 -3.76
CA ILE A 76 -26.39 20.26 -4.14
C ILE A 76 -25.65 19.47 -3.05
N GLY A 77 -25.79 19.89 -1.77
CA GLY A 77 -25.12 19.23 -0.65
C GLY A 77 -25.52 17.77 -0.51
N ASN A 78 -26.82 17.44 -0.50
CA ASN A 78 -27.27 16.06 -0.40
C ASN A 78 -26.88 15.25 -1.64
N THR A 79 -26.92 15.82 -2.85
CA THR A 79 -26.41 15.14 -4.06
C THR A 79 -24.94 14.76 -3.89
N TYR A 80 -24.10 15.65 -3.34
CA TYR A 80 -22.71 15.34 -3.06
C TYR A 80 -22.55 14.22 -2.02
N LEU A 81 -23.33 14.23 -0.93
CA LEU A 81 -23.27 13.19 0.10
C LEU A 81 -23.53 11.78 -0.47
N TYR A 82 -24.45 11.67 -1.45
CA TYR A 82 -24.68 10.41 -2.16
C TYR A 82 -23.52 10.06 -3.09
N LEU A 83 -23.02 11.01 -3.90
CA LEU A 83 -21.87 10.79 -4.79
C LEU A 83 -20.59 10.41 -4.05
N PHE A 84 -20.43 10.89 -2.82
CA PHE A 84 -19.25 10.59 -2.01
C PHE A 84 -19.09 9.08 -1.75
N ASN A 85 -20.18 8.34 -1.50
CA ASN A 85 -20.14 6.90 -1.29
C ASN A 85 -19.61 6.16 -2.52
N LEU A 86 -20.06 6.57 -3.72
CA LEU A 86 -19.57 6.04 -5.00
C LEU A 86 -18.08 6.33 -5.19
N LEU A 87 -17.68 7.59 -4.95
CA LEU A 87 -16.30 8.05 -5.11
C LEU A 87 -15.34 7.28 -4.20
N VAL A 88 -15.70 7.11 -2.92
CA VAL A 88 -14.90 6.35 -1.97
C VAL A 88 -14.84 4.87 -2.35
N GLY A 89 -15.96 4.27 -2.73
CA GLY A 89 -16.01 2.85 -3.15
C GLY A 89 -15.06 2.56 -4.30
N ILE A 90 -15.14 3.37 -5.38
CA ILE A 90 -14.23 3.25 -6.53
C ILE A 90 -12.78 3.59 -6.12
N GLY A 91 -12.59 4.65 -5.34
CA GLY A 91 -11.26 5.07 -4.89
C GLY A 91 -10.53 3.98 -4.09
N ILE A 92 -11.24 3.26 -3.21
CA ILE A 92 -10.67 2.13 -2.46
C ILE A 92 -10.29 0.98 -3.40
N ILE A 93 -11.09 0.67 -4.41
CA ILE A 93 -10.73 -0.35 -5.41
C ILE A 93 -9.42 0.03 -6.10
N TYR A 94 -9.29 1.27 -6.59
CA TYR A 94 -8.07 1.74 -7.23
C TYR A 94 -6.87 1.78 -6.28
N LEU A 95 -7.08 2.15 -5.02
CA LEU A 95 -6.04 2.14 -4.01
C LEU A 95 -5.51 0.72 -3.75
N VAL A 96 -6.40 -0.25 -3.60
CA VAL A 96 -6.05 -1.67 -3.44
C VAL A 96 -5.29 -2.18 -4.67
N VAL A 97 -5.78 -1.89 -5.87
CA VAL A 97 -5.18 -2.35 -7.12
C VAL A 97 -3.78 -1.76 -7.32
N SER A 98 -3.61 -0.46 -7.01
CA SER A 98 -2.31 0.20 -7.02
C SER A 98 -1.35 -0.43 -6.00
N HIS A 99 -1.86 -0.73 -4.80
CA HIS A 99 -1.08 -1.32 -3.71
C HIS A 99 -0.50 -2.70 -4.05
N ILE A 100 -1.23 -3.52 -4.81
CA ILE A 100 -0.79 -4.86 -5.21
C ILE A 100 -0.12 -4.90 -6.59
N ASP A 101 0.13 -3.74 -7.18
CA ASP A 101 0.72 -3.56 -8.52
C ASP A 101 0.02 -4.43 -9.60
N LYS A 102 -1.30 -4.39 -9.61
CA LYS A 102 -2.14 -5.06 -10.59
C LYS A 102 -2.96 -4.07 -11.39
N GLN A 103 -3.67 -4.57 -12.38
CA GLN A 103 -4.66 -3.80 -13.13
C GLN A 103 -6.05 -4.41 -12.95
N VAL A 104 -7.05 -3.55 -12.89
CA VAL A 104 -8.45 -4.00 -12.93
C VAL A 104 -8.74 -4.55 -14.32
N PRO A 105 -9.31 -5.75 -14.44
CA PRO A 105 -9.75 -6.28 -15.73
C PRO A 105 -10.72 -5.32 -16.44
N LYS A 106 -10.56 -5.14 -17.74
CA LYS A 106 -11.37 -4.17 -18.54
C LYS A 106 -12.87 -4.35 -18.35
N LEU A 107 -13.34 -5.60 -18.28
CA LEU A 107 -14.76 -5.90 -18.06
C LEU A 107 -15.27 -5.33 -16.73
N GLN A 108 -14.47 -5.40 -15.67
CA GLN A 108 -14.81 -4.85 -14.35
C GLN A 108 -14.80 -3.31 -14.37
N VAL A 109 -13.86 -2.69 -15.08
CA VAL A 109 -13.86 -1.23 -15.29
C VAL A 109 -15.13 -0.79 -16.00
N CYS A 110 -15.56 -1.50 -17.05
CA CYS A 110 -16.83 -1.21 -17.74
C CYS A 110 -18.03 -1.37 -16.81
N PHE A 111 -18.03 -2.40 -15.95
CA PHE A 111 -19.09 -2.60 -14.96
C PHE A 111 -19.16 -1.44 -13.95
N PHE A 112 -18.02 -1.01 -13.39
CA PHE A 112 -17.98 0.14 -12.47
C PHE A 112 -18.43 1.44 -13.16
N ALA A 113 -18.01 1.66 -14.40
CA ALA A 113 -18.46 2.80 -15.20
C ALA A 113 -19.98 2.79 -15.41
N LEU A 114 -20.56 1.62 -15.71
CA LEU A 114 -22.01 1.47 -15.87
C LEU A 114 -22.76 1.75 -14.56
N VAL A 115 -22.32 1.19 -13.44
CA VAL A 115 -22.91 1.42 -12.13
C VAL A 115 -22.83 2.90 -11.76
N SER A 116 -21.66 3.54 -11.97
CA SER A 116 -21.48 4.97 -11.73
C SER A 116 -22.41 5.82 -12.61
N ALA A 117 -22.55 5.47 -13.88
CA ALA A 117 -23.45 6.18 -14.80
C ALA A 117 -24.92 6.08 -14.33
N ILE A 118 -25.35 4.91 -13.87
CA ILE A 118 -26.71 4.72 -13.34
C ILE A 118 -26.94 5.61 -12.12
N GLU A 119 -26.04 5.62 -11.14
CA GLU A 119 -26.17 6.46 -9.94
C GLU A 119 -26.17 7.96 -10.28
N ILE A 120 -25.30 8.41 -11.17
CA ILE A 120 -25.26 9.80 -11.62
C ILE A 120 -26.57 10.17 -12.33
N ILE A 121 -27.10 9.30 -13.21
CA ILE A 121 -28.37 9.53 -13.90
C ILE A 121 -29.52 9.62 -12.89
N LEU A 122 -29.57 8.73 -11.88
CA LEU A 122 -30.61 8.79 -10.83
C LEU A 122 -30.55 10.10 -10.05
N LEU A 123 -29.35 10.60 -9.71
CA LEU A 123 -29.19 11.90 -9.05
C LEU A 123 -29.58 13.06 -9.97
N MET A 124 -29.32 12.98 -11.27
CA MET A 124 -29.77 13.99 -12.24
C MET A 124 -31.30 13.99 -12.36
N ILE A 125 -31.94 12.82 -12.38
CA ILE A 125 -33.40 12.70 -12.37
C ILE A 125 -33.99 13.31 -11.09
N ASN A 126 -33.30 13.14 -9.95
CA ASN A 126 -33.77 13.63 -8.65
C ASN A 126 -33.93 15.15 -8.59
N PHE A 127 -33.25 15.92 -9.44
CA PHE A 127 -33.46 17.37 -9.56
C PHE A 127 -34.85 17.73 -10.12
N PHE A 128 -35.48 16.83 -10.88
CA PHE A 128 -36.79 17.05 -11.53
C PHE A 128 -37.89 16.23 -10.85
N THR A 129 -37.57 15.01 -10.45
CA THR A 129 -38.53 14.10 -9.82
C THR A 129 -37.84 13.44 -8.62
N PRO A 130 -38.30 13.66 -7.39
CA PRO A 130 -37.67 13.16 -6.18
C PRO A 130 -37.80 11.63 -6.11
N VAL A 131 -36.72 10.90 -6.45
CA VAL A 131 -36.64 9.44 -6.45
C VAL A 131 -35.64 8.92 -5.41
N VAL A 132 -34.62 9.72 -5.06
CA VAL A 132 -33.57 9.39 -4.09
C VAL A 132 -33.83 10.10 -2.78
N PHE A 133 -34.08 11.40 -2.83
CA PHE A 133 -34.45 12.22 -1.68
C PHE A 133 -35.37 13.37 -2.12
N SER A 134 -36.14 13.89 -1.19
CA SER A 134 -37.04 15.04 -1.42
C SER A 134 -36.80 16.13 -0.38
N LEU A 135 -37.19 17.34 -0.74
CA LEU A 135 -37.28 18.51 0.16
C LEU A 135 -38.72 19.00 0.13
N ASP A 136 -39.36 19.08 1.30
CA ASP A 136 -40.71 19.62 1.40
C ASP A 136 -40.77 21.16 1.16
N GLU A 137 -41.92 21.80 1.37
CA GLU A 137 -42.08 23.22 1.21
C GLU A 137 -41.25 24.06 2.21
N ASN A 138 -40.93 23.48 3.36
CA ASN A 138 -40.12 24.06 4.41
C ASN A 138 -38.66 23.71 4.31
N ASN A 139 -38.22 23.02 3.20
CA ASN A 139 -36.87 22.51 2.99
C ASN A 139 -36.45 21.42 3.98
N VAL A 140 -37.39 20.67 4.54
CA VAL A 140 -37.08 19.50 5.37
C VAL A 140 -36.74 18.32 4.47
N TYR A 141 -35.58 17.74 4.70
CA TYR A 141 -35.08 16.58 3.96
C TYR A 141 -35.83 15.30 4.33
N SER A 142 -36.16 14.50 3.33
CA SER A 142 -36.64 13.13 3.51
C SER A 142 -36.04 12.17 2.46
N ARG A 143 -35.88 10.91 2.86
CA ARG A 143 -35.35 9.85 1.98
C ARG A 143 -36.47 9.26 1.16
N GLU A 144 -36.22 9.07 -0.14
CA GLU A 144 -37.16 8.43 -1.07
C GLU A 144 -36.74 6.98 -1.35
N GLY A 145 -37.57 6.23 -2.08
CA GLY A 145 -37.42 4.78 -2.22
C GLY A 145 -36.05 4.29 -2.73
N LEU A 146 -35.39 5.07 -3.61
CA LEU A 146 -34.13 4.64 -4.25
C LEU A 146 -32.86 5.01 -3.43
N TYR A 147 -32.95 5.71 -2.30
CA TYR A 147 -31.79 6.07 -1.49
C TYR A 147 -30.95 4.84 -1.06
N ILE A 148 -31.63 3.71 -0.82
CA ILE A 148 -30.98 2.50 -0.34
C ILE A 148 -30.00 1.91 -1.37
N ILE A 149 -30.22 2.15 -2.67
CA ILE A 149 -29.35 1.68 -3.74
C ILE A 149 -27.94 2.27 -3.56
N PHE A 150 -27.83 3.57 -3.25
CA PHE A 150 -26.56 4.26 -3.08
C PHE A 150 -25.75 3.69 -1.90
N ILE A 151 -26.43 3.36 -0.79
CA ILE A 151 -25.79 2.74 0.37
C ILE A 151 -25.28 1.34 0.02
N ILE A 152 -26.14 0.52 -0.61
CA ILE A 152 -25.80 -0.86 -0.98
C ILE A 152 -24.65 -0.87 -1.98
N VAL A 153 -24.72 -0.06 -3.04
CA VAL A 153 -23.66 -0.01 -4.06
C VAL A 153 -22.34 0.45 -3.46
N GLY A 154 -22.33 1.52 -2.65
CA GLY A 154 -21.13 1.99 -1.97
C GLY A 154 -20.47 0.89 -1.12
N LEU A 155 -21.26 0.18 -0.30
CA LEU A 155 -20.75 -0.95 0.49
C LEU A 155 -20.25 -2.09 -0.38
N LEU A 156 -20.98 -2.47 -1.43
CA LEU A 156 -20.58 -3.54 -2.35
C LEU A 156 -19.26 -3.23 -3.06
N LEU A 157 -19.03 -1.97 -3.48
CA LEU A 157 -17.78 -1.54 -4.09
C LEU A 157 -16.60 -1.67 -3.10
N ILE A 158 -16.79 -1.25 -1.86
CA ILE A 158 -15.76 -1.39 -0.81
C ILE A 158 -15.48 -2.88 -0.55
N PHE A 159 -16.50 -3.70 -0.36
CA PHE A 159 -16.34 -5.15 -0.16
C PHE A 159 -15.68 -5.83 -1.35
N TYR A 160 -16.02 -5.41 -2.59
CA TYR A 160 -15.36 -5.91 -3.79
C TYR A 160 -13.86 -5.60 -3.78
N GLY A 161 -13.45 -4.36 -3.46
CA GLY A 161 -12.04 -3.99 -3.36
C GLY A 161 -11.27 -4.89 -2.39
N TYR A 162 -11.85 -5.16 -1.24
CA TYR A 162 -11.22 -6.05 -0.24
C TYR A 162 -11.24 -7.52 -0.65
N ALA A 163 -12.33 -8.02 -1.24
CA ALA A 163 -12.37 -9.38 -1.78
C ALA A 163 -11.29 -9.58 -2.84
N PHE A 164 -11.09 -8.59 -3.72
CA PHE A 164 -10.05 -8.60 -4.72
C PHE A 164 -8.64 -8.65 -4.08
N TYR A 165 -8.40 -7.90 -3.01
CA TYR A 165 -7.17 -7.98 -2.24
C TYR A 165 -6.97 -9.36 -1.60
N PHE A 166 -7.96 -9.90 -0.88
CA PHE A 166 -7.84 -11.18 -0.20
C PHE A 166 -7.63 -12.35 -1.17
N ILE A 167 -8.37 -12.39 -2.28
CA ILE A 167 -8.18 -13.39 -3.34
C ILE A 167 -6.75 -13.29 -3.92
N SER A 168 -6.28 -12.07 -4.17
CA SER A 168 -4.92 -11.84 -4.66
C SER A 168 -3.86 -12.28 -3.64
N LYS A 169 -4.10 -12.04 -2.35
CA LYS A 169 -3.21 -12.43 -1.24
C LYS A 169 -3.16 -13.94 -1.04
N ILE A 170 -4.29 -14.65 -1.21
CA ILE A 170 -4.32 -16.12 -1.16
C ILE A 170 -3.52 -16.71 -2.33
N ARG A 171 -3.66 -16.15 -3.54
CA ARG A 171 -2.93 -16.60 -4.73
C ARG A 171 -1.44 -16.26 -4.68
N ASN A 172 -1.08 -15.16 -4.07
CA ASN A 172 0.29 -14.70 -3.88
C ASN A 172 0.53 -14.24 -2.44
N PRO A 173 0.97 -15.15 -1.54
CA PRO A 173 1.21 -14.83 -0.12
C PRO A 173 2.29 -13.77 0.11
N SER A 174 3.16 -13.51 -0.87
CA SER A 174 4.24 -12.50 -0.78
C SER A 174 3.75 -11.06 -0.92
N LEU A 175 2.50 -10.84 -1.38
CA LEU A 175 1.93 -9.49 -1.49
C LEU A 175 1.98 -8.75 -0.17
N GLY A 176 2.20 -7.42 -0.21
CA GLY A 176 2.16 -6.53 0.93
C GLY A 176 0.86 -6.65 1.74
N TYR A 177 0.90 -6.22 2.99
CA TYR A 177 -0.29 -6.15 3.83
C TYR A 177 -1.10 -4.91 3.43
N PHE A 178 -2.41 -5.05 3.24
CA PHE A 178 -3.33 -3.92 3.07
C PHE A 178 -4.27 -3.87 4.28
N PRO A 179 -4.41 -2.71 4.95
CA PRO A 179 -5.13 -2.58 6.22
C PRO A 179 -6.66 -2.52 6.04
N ALA A 180 -7.25 -3.59 5.52
CA ALA A 180 -8.67 -3.68 5.21
C ALA A 180 -9.56 -3.45 6.43
N TRP A 181 -9.23 -4.07 7.57
CA TRP A 181 -10.03 -3.97 8.78
C TRP A 181 -9.99 -2.58 9.41
N GLN A 182 -8.85 -1.90 9.36
CA GLN A 182 -8.68 -0.55 9.89
C GLN A 182 -9.56 0.47 9.15
N PHE A 183 -9.85 0.21 7.88
CA PHE A 183 -10.77 1.02 7.11
C PHE A 183 -12.24 0.63 7.32
N LEU A 184 -12.56 -0.66 7.27
CA LEU A 184 -13.95 -1.15 7.33
C LEU A 184 -14.59 -0.98 8.70
N MET A 185 -13.89 -1.27 9.78
CA MET A 185 -14.49 -1.34 11.12
C MET A 185 -15.11 -0.02 11.59
N PRO A 186 -14.47 1.16 11.42
CA PRO A 186 -15.09 2.42 11.81
C PRO A 186 -16.41 2.68 11.06
N ILE A 187 -16.45 2.36 9.76
CA ILE A 187 -17.62 2.58 8.90
C ILE A 187 -18.77 1.65 9.31
N LEU A 188 -18.48 0.36 9.50
CA LEU A 188 -19.50 -0.62 9.92
C LEU A 188 -20.06 -0.30 11.31
N LEU A 189 -19.20 0.13 12.23
CA LEU A 189 -19.63 0.56 13.57
C LEU A 189 -20.53 1.78 13.49
N ALA A 190 -20.17 2.79 12.68
CA ALA A 190 -20.98 3.98 12.49
C ALA A 190 -22.36 3.65 11.92
N VAL A 191 -22.41 2.79 10.90
CA VAL A 191 -23.69 2.30 10.32
C VAL A 191 -24.51 1.58 11.38
N ALA A 192 -23.92 0.65 12.14
CA ALA A 192 -24.63 -0.09 13.18
C ALA A 192 -25.20 0.82 14.28
N VAL A 193 -24.45 1.84 14.70
CA VAL A 193 -24.92 2.83 15.69
C VAL A 193 -26.05 3.68 15.11
N GLN A 194 -25.90 4.22 13.87
CA GLN A 194 -26.93 5.03 13.23
C GLN A 194 -28.24 4.28 12.95
N MET A 195 -28.19 2.96 12.81
CA MET A 195 -29.42 2.16 12.67
C MET A 195 -30.21 2.07 13.99
N ASN A 196 -29.55 2.21 15.15
CA ASN A 196 -30.17 2.07 16.46
C ASN A 196 -30.40 3.41 17.17
N VAL A 197 -29.65 4.45 16.81
CA VAL A 197 -29.75 5.79 17.44
C VAL A 197 -30.17 6.79 16.37
N TYR A 198 -31.38 7.28 16.50
CA TYR A 198 -31.93 8.23 15.56
C TYR A 198 -31.41 9.66 15.78
N GLY A 199 -31.28 10.43 14.67
CA GLY A 199 -30.94 11.87 14.73
C GLY A 199 -29.47 12.18 14.88
N ILE A 200 -28.56 11.21 14.72
CA ILE A 200 -27.11 11.42 14.69
C ILE A 200 -26.55 11.13 13.32
N SER A 201 -25.48 11.83 12.92
CA SER A 201 -24.66 11.51 11.74
C SER A 201 -23.24 11.12 12.18
N LEU A 202 -22.88 9.85 11.96
CA LEU A 202 -21.56 9.31 12.30
C LEU A 202 -20.77 8.91 11.05
N GLN A 203 -21.42 8.89 9.89
CA GLN A 203 -20.81 8.40 8.66
C GLN A 203 -19.60 9.25 8.24
N PRO A 204 -19.67 10.61 8.19
CA PRO A 204 -18.53 11.41 7.77
C PRO A 204 -17.31 11.24 8.69
N VAL A 205 -17.48 11.32 10.01
CA VAL A 205 -16.38 11.13 10.96
C VAL A 205 -15.82 9.69 10.91
N SER A 206 -16.64 8.70 10.63
CA SER A 206 -16.17 7.31 10.49
C SER A 206 -15.23 7.12 9.31
N PHE A 207 -15.45 7.80 8.19
CA PHE A 207 -14.51 7.84 7.07
C PHE A 207 -13.21 8.54 7.46
N ALA A 208 -13.27 9.65 8.22
CA ALA A 208 -12.08 10.32 8.71
C ALA A 208 -11.21 9.39 9.58
N ILE A 209 -11.84 8.67 10.50
CA ILE A 209 -11.17 7.66 11.36
C ILE A 209 -10.60 6.50 10.49
N ALA A 210 -11.39 6.05 9.53
CA ALA A 210 -10.98 4.98 8.61
C ALA A 210 -9.73 5.38 7.79
N PHE A 211 -9.69 6.61 7.27
CA PHE A 211 -8.50 7.13 6.58
C PHE A 211 -7.31 7.30 7.52
N ALA A 212 -7.52 7.71 8.77
CA ALA A 212 -6.44 7.77 9.76
C ALA A 212 -5.82 6.38 10.01
N GLY A 213 -6.65 5.37 10.19
CA GLY A 213 -6.21 3.99 10.33
C GLY A 213 -5.45 3.49 9.10
N LEU A 214 -5.99 3.76 7.90
CA LEU A 214 -5.37 3.38 6.63
C LEU A 214 -4.01 4.04 6.44
N VAL A 215 -3.90 5.36 6.62
CA VAL A 215 -2.66 6.14 6.53
C VAL A 215 -1.61 5.59 7.49
N THR A 216 -1.96 5.42 8.75
CA THR A 216 -1.03 4.94 9.79
C THR A 216 -0.48 3.55 9.44
N CYS A 217 -1.34 2.65 8.96
CA CYS A 217 -0.91 1.30 8.59
C CYS A 217 -0.04 1.27 7.33
N LEU A 218 -0.39 2.04 6.30
CA LEU A 218 0.42 2.13 5.07
C LEU A 218 1.78 2.78 5.34
N GLN A 219 1.85 3.79 6.20
CA GLN A 219 3.13 4.36 6.64
C GLN A 219 3.98 3.35 7.40
N ASN A 220 3.37 2.62 8.33
CA ASN A 220 4.08 1.58 9.09
C ASN A 220 4.65 0.49 8.14
N GLU A 221 3.97 0.17 7.06
CA GLU A 221 4.49 -0.75 6.05
C GLU A 221 5.73 -0.17 5.34
N CYS A 222 5.74 1.13 5.05
CA CYS A 222 6.88 1.81 4.44
C CYS A 222 8.15 1.85 5.34
N ILE A 223 8.00 1.67 6.67
CA ILE A 223 9.14 1.58 7.59
C ILE A 223 10.03 0.36 7.27
N TYR A 224 9.46 -0.70 6.70
CA TYR A 224 10.16 -1.95 6.40
C TYR A 224 10.68 -2.02 4.95
N ILE A 225 10.51 -0.96 4.18
CA ILE A 225 10.98 -0.86 2.79
C ILE A 225 12.21 0.04 2.72
N ASP A 226 13.22 -0.39 1.97
CA ASP A 226 14.37 0.45 1.62
C ASP A 226 13.96 1.50 0.57
N LYS A 227 14.17 2.77 0.88
CA LYS A 227 13.68 3.90 0.06
C LYS A 227 14.34 3.97 -1.32
N LEU A 228 15.58 3.50 -1.44
CA LEU A 228 16.32 3.55 -2.70
C LEU A 228 15.91 2.40 -3.63
N THR A 229 15.97 1.18 -3.12
CA THR A 229 15.83 -0.03 -3.94
C THR A 229 14.41 -0.57 -4.00
N GLY A 230 13.52 -0.13 -3.09
CA GLY A 230 12.14 -0.63 -3.01
C GLY A 230 11.99 -2.04 -2.45
N VAL A 231 13.08 -2.76 -2.14
CA VAL A 231 13.02 -4.05 -1.45
C VAL A 231 12.87 -3.85 0.07
N ASN A 232 12.67 -4.93 0.80
CA ASN A 232 12.62 -4.83 2.26
C ASN A 232 13.96 -4.33 2.83
N ASN A 233 13.90 -3.65 3.97
CA ASN A 233 15.11 -3.28 4.72
C ASN A 233 15.38 -4.25 5.88
N ARG A 234 16.49 -4.04 6.61
CA ARG A 234 16.92 -4.94 7.69
C ARG A 234 15.89 -5.14 8.81
N TYR A 235 14.97 -4.18 9.03
CA TYR A 235 13.95 -4.32 10.07
C TYR A 235 12.93 -5.43 9.76
N GLU A 236 12.78 -5.80 8.48
CA GLU A 236 11.93 -6.94 8.10
C GLU A 236 12.44 -8.26 8.69
N LEU A 237 13.75 -8.46 8.87
CA LEU A 237 14.30 -9.64 9.53
C LEU A 237 13.80 -9.77 10.98
N GLU A 238 13.70 -8.64 11.71
CA GLU A 238 13.14 -8.64 13.05
C GLU A 238 11.67 -9.02 13.10
N ILE A 239 10.89 -8.60 12.10
CA ILE A 239 9.49 -9.00 11.97
C ILE A 239 9.39 -10.50 11.67
N ILE A 240 10.22 -11.00 10.76
CA ILE A 240 10.25 -12.43 10.44
C ILE A 240 10.61 -13.22 11.71
N ARG A 241 11.62 -12.80 12.46
CA ARG A 241 12.01 -13.41 13.73
C ARG A 241 10.84 -13.47 14.71
N LYS A 242 10.20 -12.34 14.99
CA LYS A 242 9.04 -12.26 15.90
C LYS A 242 7.88 -13.17 15.47
N ARG A 243 7.64 -13.30 14.17
CA ARG A 243 6.59 -14.18 13.63
C ARG A 243 6.94 -15.66 13.74
N LEU A 244 8.21 -16.02 13.82
CA LEU A 244 8.69 -17.40 13.88
C LEU A 244 8.87 -17.92 15.30
N ILE A 245 9.13 -17.07 16.30
CA ILE A 245 9.34 -17.45 17.72
C ILE A 245 8.21 -18.35 18.27
N HIS A 246 6.97 -18.11 17.85
CA HIS A 246 5.82 -18.86 18.33
C HIS A 246 5.31 -19.94 17.37
N LYS A 247 6.09 -20.27 16.32
CA LYS A 247 5.71 -21.28 15.32
C LYS A 247 6.53 -22.54 15.48
N LYS A 248 6.01 -23.64 14.88
CA LYS A 248 6.79 -24.87 14.73
C LYS A 248 8.05 -24.59 13.91
N PRO A 249 9.15 -25.31 14.21
CA PRO A 249 10.37 -25.22 13.41
C PRO A 249 10.08 -25.34 11.91
N GLU A 250 10.77 -24.51 11.12
CA GLU A 250 10.67 -24.61 9.66
C GLU A 250 12.07 -24.57 9.03
N LYS A 251 12.28 -25.36 7.96
CA LYS A 251 13.51 -25.29 7.18
C LYS A 251 13.54 -23.98 6.41
N ILE A 252 14.62 -23.22 6.56
CA ILE A 252 14.85 -21.92 5.94
C ILE A 252 16.13 -22.02 5.11
N ALA A 253 16.13 -21.43 3.90
CA ALA A 253 17.37 -21.12 3.18
C ALA A 253 17.60 -19.60 3.29
N ALA A 254 18.83 -19.22 3.59
CA ALA A 254 19.26 -17.83 3.67
C ALA A 254 20.56 -17.61 2.88
N LEU A 255 20.61 -16.50 2.15
CA LEU A 255 21.77 -16.07 1.40
C LEU A 255 22.11 -14.62 1.79
N MET A 256 23.41 -14.35 1.99
CA MET A 256 23.99 -13.00 2.09
C MET A 256 24.70 -12.71 0.78
N LEU A 257 24.47 -11.53 0.24
CA LEU A 257 25.09 -11.08 -1.02
C LEU A 257 25.71 -9.70 -0.79
N ASP A 258 26.86 -9.46 -1.39
CA ASP A 258 27.58 -8.18 -1.33
C ASP A 258 28.08 -7.84 -2.73
N LEU A 259 27.85 -6.59 -3.19
CA LEU A 259 28.30 -6.13 -4.49
C LEU A 259 29.81 -5.91 -4.51
N ASN A 260 30.53 -6.68 -5.34
CA ASN A 260 31.96 -6.54 -5.50
C ASN A 260 32.31 -5.20 -6.18
N GLY A 261 33.27 -4.48 -5.61
CA GLY A 261 33.75 -3.23 -6.21
C GLY A 261 32.74 -2.07 -6.18
N PHE A 262 31.70 -2.12 -5.34
CA PHE A 262 30.67 -1.08 -5.28
C PHE A 262 31.25 0.30 -4.99
N LYS A 263 32.25 0.39 -4.09
CA LYS A 263 32.95 1.64 -3.83
C LYS A 263 33.62 2.20 -5.09
N GLN A 264 34.21 1.33 -5.91
CA GLN A 264 34.85 1.74 -7.17
C GLN A 264 33.83 2.28 -8.18
N ILE A 265 32.61 1.72 -8.24
CA ILE A 265 31.53 2.29 -9.07
C ILE A 265 31.20 3.71 -8.61
N ASN A 266 31.10 3.97 -7.30
CA ASN A 266 30.89 5.33 -6.79
C ASN A 266 32.04 6.29 -7.13
N ASP A 267 33.28 5.85 -6.94
CA ASP A 267 34.48 6.68 -7.08
C ASP A 267 34.76 6.97 -8.57
N ASP A 268 34.57 6.01 -9.48
CA ASP A 268 34.89 6.14 -10.92
C ASP A 268 33.77 6.80 -11.72
N PHE A 269 32.50 6.66 -11.32
CA PHE A 269 31.36 7.16 -12.12
C PHE A 269 30.55 8.23 -11.38
N SER A 270 29.95 7.94 -10.28
CA SER A 270 29.28 8.87 -9.34
C SER A 270 28.45 8.11 -8.29
N HIS A 271 28.07 8.78 -7.21
CA HIS A 271 27.10 8.22 -6.26
C HIS A 271 25.73 7.92 -6.89
N GLU A 272 25.31 8.69 -7.89
CA GLU A 272 24.08 8.44 -8.62
C GLU A 272 24.14 7.12 -9.42
N GLU A 273 25.29 6.82 -10.03
CA GLU A 273 25.50 5.54 -10.71
C GLU A 273 25.63 4.39 -9.73
N GLY A 274 26.20 4.60 -8.53
CA GLY A 274 26.16 3.64 -7.46
C GLY A 274 24.72 3.33 -7.00
N ASP A 275 23.90 4.35 -6.84
CA ASP A 275 22.48 4.19 -6.52
C ASP A 275 21.72 3.41 -7.63
N ASN A 276 22.01 3.71 -8.89
CA ASN A 276 21.47 2.97 -10.05
C ASN A 276 21.91 1.50 -10.03
N ALA A 277 23.15 1.22 -9.67
CA ALA A 277 23.69 -0.13 -9.53
C ALA A 277 22.95 -0.92 -8.43
N LEU A 278 22.70 -0.31 -7.28
CA LEU A 278 21.95 -0.91 -6.18
C LEU A 278 20.49 -1.21 -6.58
N VAL A 279 19.84 -0.28 -7.26
CA VAL A 279 18.46 -0.47 -7.77
C VAL A 279 18.41 -1.59 -8.80
N ALA A 280 19.35 -1.62 -9.74
CA ALA A 280 19.44 -2.67 -10.75
C ALA A 280 19.65 -4.04 -10.11
N PHE A 281 20.58 -4.14 -9.16
CA PHE A 281 20.87 -5.39 -8.44
C PHE A 281 19.66 -5.89 -7.64
N ALA A 282 19.00 -5.00 -6.90
CA ALA A 282 17.77 -5.33 -6.18
C ALA A 282 16.68 -5.89 -7.11
N ASN A 283 16.49 -5.28 -8.28
CA ASN A 283 15.53 -5.73 -9.29
C ASN A 283 15.91 -7.11 -9.85
N ILE A 284 17.19 -7.38 -10.11
CA ILE A 284 17.67 -8.69 -10.53
C ILE A 284 17.29 -9.73 -9.47
N LEU A 285 17.59 -9.47 -8.19
CA LEU A 285 17.29 -10.39 -7.10
C LEU A 285 15.77 -10.67 -6.97
N VAL A 286 14.93 -9.63 -7.05
CA VAL A 286 13.47 -9.76 -7.00
C VAL A 286 12.96 -10.62 -8.15
N ASN A 287 13.46 -10.39 -9.38
CA ASN A 287 13.07 -11.12 -10.57
C ASN A 287 13.51 -12.61 -10.52
N VAL A 288 14.71 -12.87 -10.02
CA VAL A 288 15.20 -14.24 -9.83
C VAL A 288 14.35 -15.00 -8.82
N MET A 289 13.98 -14.34 -7.71
CA MET A 289 13.22 -14.97 -6.64
C MET A 289 11.76 -15.20 -6.98
N LYS A 290 11.13 -14.40 -7.86
CA LYS A 290 9.72 -14.56 -8.32
C LYS A 290 8.72 -14.82 -7.18
N GLY A 291 8.96 -14.24 -6.00
CA GLY A 291 8.13 -14.45 -4.81
C GLY A 291 8.43 -15.70 -3.99
N GLU A 292 9.39 -16.54 -4.37
CA GLU A 292 9.84 -17.70 -3.59
C GLU A 292 10.53 -17.30 -2.29
N GLY A 293 11.20 -16.12 -2.28
CA GLY A 293 11.91 -15.58 -1.12
C GLY A 293 11.72 -14.07 -0.95
N ARG A 294 12.13 -13.57 0.20
CA ARG A 294 12.17 -12.14 0.49
C ARG A 294 13.56 -11.60 0.24
N VAL A 295 13.62 -10.57 -0.58
CA VAL A 295 14.86 -9.80 -0.80
C VAL A 295 14.88 -8.64 0.18
N ILE A 296 15.99 -8.48 0.88
CA ILE A 296 16.18 -7.52 1.96
C ILE A 296 17.51 -6.80 1.71
N ARG A 297 17.51 -5.47 1.67
CA ARG A 297 18.74 -4.68 1.74
C ARG A 297 19.15 -4.57 3.20
N PHE A 298 20.28 -5.21 3.54
CA PHE A 298 20.72 -5.35 4.93
C PHE A 298 21.50 -4.12 5.39
N ALA A 299 22.51 -3.72 4.62
CA ALA A 299 23.29 -2.50 4.84
C ALA A 299 24.00 -2.12 3.53
N GLY A 300 24.20 -0.84 3.26
CA GLY A 300 25.00 -0.36 2.13
C GLY A 300 24.74 -1.10 0.81
N ASP A 301 25.71 -1.92 0.40
CA ASP A 301 25.71 -2.81 -0.76
C ASP A 301 25.42 -4.28 -0.43
N GLU A 302 25.03 -4.58 0.82
CA GLU A 302 24.73 -5.92 1.32
C GLU A 302 23.23 -6.23 1.22
N PHE A 303 22.90 -7.41 0.70
CA PHE A 303 21.55 -7.93 0.58
C PHE A 303 21.41 -9.29 1.25
N VAL A 304 20.23 -9.55 1.80
CA VAL A 304 19.85 -10.87 2.34
C VAL A 304 18.65 -11.40 1.58
N ILE A 305 18.70 -12.64 1.18
CA ILE A 305 17.55 -13.38 0.66
C ILE A 305 17.15 -14.42 1.68
N LEU A 306 15.86 -14.44 2.05
CA LEU A 306 15.31 -15.40 3.00
C LEU A 306 14.17 -16.18 2.37
N ILE A 307 14.35 -17.49 2.24
CA ILE A 307 13.35 -18.43 1.70
C ILE A 307 12.81 -19.27 2.85
N ARG A 308 11.55 -19.05 3.18
CA ARG A 308 10.86 -19.79 4.25
C ARG A 308 10.26 -21.08 3.74
N ARG A 309 10.11 -22.07 4.64
CA ARG A 309 9.58 -23.41 4.30
C ARG A 309 10.30 -24.00 3.11
N PHE A 310 11.63 -23.90 3.14
CA PHE A 310 12.48 -24.36 2.06
C PHE A 310 12.34 -25.87 1.85
N LYS A 311 12.02 -26.29 0.64
CA LYS A 311 11.79 -27.70 0.29
C LYS A 311 12.99 -28.35 -0.41
N GLY A 312 13.98 -27.55 -0.81
CA GLY A 312 15.18 -28.05 -1.50
C GLY A 312 16.22 -28.60 -0.53
N ASP A 313 17.21 -29.30 -1.08
CA ASP A 313 18.34 -29.81 -0.32
C ASP A 313 19.58 -28.94 -0.42
N SER A 314 19.68 -28.11 -1.44
CA SER A 314 20.79 -27.20 -1.68
C SER A 314 20.34 -25.82 -2.14
N ILE A 315 21.12 -24.80 -1.78
CA ILE A 315 20.95 -23.40 -2.22
C ILE A 315 21.69 -23.10 -3.53
N GLU A 316 22.53 -24.02 -4.02
CA GLU A 316 23.35 -23.78 -5.22
C GLU A 316 22.52 -23.41 -6.47
N PRO A 317 21.34 -23.98 -6.73
CA PRO A 317 20.50 -23.55 -7.85
C PRO A 317 20.10 -22.06 -7.79
N TYR A 318 19.95 -21.50 -6.58
CA TYR A 318 19.65 -20.07 -6.41
C TYR A 318 20.87 -19.21 -6.68
N LYS A 319 22.06 -19.62 -6.23
CA LYS A 319 23.32 -18.92 -6.55
C LYS A 319 23.56 -18.87 -8.04
N GLU A 320 23.40 -20.00 -8.73
CA GLU A 320 23.55 -20.09 -10.19
C GLU A 320 22.55 -19.18 -10.93
N ARG A 321 21.27 -19.19 -10.51
CA ARG A 321 20.24 -18.31 -11.09
C ARG A 321 20.58 -16.83 -10.90
N ILE A 322 21.09 -16.45 -9.73
CA ILE A 322 21.51 -15.07 -9.43
C ILE A 322 22.71 -14.69 -10.30
N SER A 323 23.76 -15.51 -10.33
CA SER A 323 24.96 -15.23 -11.14
C SER A 323 24.61 -15.08 -12.61
N LYS A 324 23.81 -16.00 -13.16
CA LYS A 324 23.34 -15.92 -14.53
C LYS A 324 22.56 -14.64 -14.82
N ALA A 325 21.66 -14.24 -13.94
CA ALA A 325 20.87 -13.02 -14.14
C ALA A 325 21.72 -11.74 -14.04
N VAL A 326 22.76 -11.75 -13.21
CA VAL A 326 23.74 -10.65 -13.16
C VAL A 326 24.54 -10.58 -14.47
N ASP A 327 24.99 -11.73 -15.01
CA ASP A 327 25.71 -11.78 -16.29
C ASP A 327 24.81 -11.30 -17.44
N GLU A 328 23.57 -11.77 -17.52
CA GLU A 328 22.57 -11.30 -18.51
C GLU A 328 22.34 -9.78 -18.43
N TYR A 329 22.27 -9.21 -17.23
CA TYR A 329 22.19 -7.77 -17.04
C TYR A 329 23.46 -7.06 -17.57
N ASN A 330 24.63 -7.57 -17.25
CA ASN A 330 25.90 -6.99 -17.70
C ASN A 330 26.05 -6.96 -19.22
N ASP A 331 25.47 -7.94 -19.91
CA ASP A 331 25.53 -8.04 -21.38
C ASP A 331 24.50 -7.10 -22.06
N THR A 332 23.41 -6.78 -21.38
CA THR A 332 22.29 -6.03 -21.99
C THR A 332 22.15 -4.59 -21.52
N SER A 333 22.71 -4.24 -20.35
CA SER A 333 22.48 -2.94 -19.71
C SER A 333 23.16 -1.76 -20.40
N GLY A 334 24.23 -1.99 -21.18
CA GLY A 334 25.05 -0.94 -21.78
C GLY A 334 25.76 -0.03 -20.78
N LYS A 335 25.81 -0.42 -19.49
CA LYS A 335 26.51 0.34 -18.46
C LYS A 335 28.02 0.24 -18.61
N PRO A 336 28.80 1.31 -18.26
CA PRO A 336 30.24 1.31 -18.39
C PRO A 336 30.94 0.43 -17.33
N TYR A 337 30.21 -0.08 -16.35
CA TYR A 337 30.67 -1.01 -15.31
C TYR A 337 29.91 -2.34 -15.39
N LYS A 338 30.49 -3.37 -14.79
CA LYS A 338 29.85 -4.68 -14.63
C LYS A 338 29.51 -4.94 -13.18
N LEU A 339 28.29 -5.42 -12.94
CA LEU A 339 27.90 -5.89 -11.63
C LEU A 339 28.50 -7.29 -11.38
N SER A 340 28.98 -7.53 -10.19
CA SER A 340 29.28 -8.86 -9.67
C SER A 340 29.02 -8.89 -8.16
N CYS A 341 28.75 -10.04 -7.61
CA CYS A 341 28.49 -10.16 -6.18
C CYS A 341 29.15 -11.40 -5.59
N ALA A 342 29.58 -11.30 -4.34
CA ALA A 342 29.92 -12.44 -3.52
C ALA A 342 28.65 -13.01 -2.89
N ILE A 343 28.50 -14.33 -2.82
CA ILE A 343 27.29 -15.01 -2.34
C ILE A 343 27.65 -16.05 -1.29
N GLY A 344 27.27 -15.83 -0.04
CA GLY A 344 27.31 -16.82 1.03
C GLY A 344 25.90 -17.28 1.38
N GLY A 345 25.72 -18.55 1.70
CA GLY A 345 24.42 -19.02 2.12
C GLY A 345 24.40 -20.43 2.63
N SER A 346 23.32 -20.79 3.31
CA SER A 346 23.10 -22.11 3.87
C SER A 346 21.61 -22.37 4.14
N THR A 347 21.30 -23.61 4.49
CA THR A 347 19.97 -24.01 4.98
C THR A 347 20.03 -24.21 6.49
N PHE A 348 18.93 -23.89 7.16
CA PHE A 348 18.81 -23.92 8.62
C PHE A 348 17.46 -24.55 9.01
N ASP A 349 17.47 -25.35 10.07
CA ASP A 349 16.26 -25.72 10.80
C ASP A 349 16.01 -24.64 11.87
N TYR A 350 15.13 -23.71 11.55
CA TYR A 350 14.99 -22.47 12.31
C TYR A 350 13.90 -22.55 13.38
N HIS A 351 14.27 -22.22 14.62
CA HIS A 351 13.42 -22.25 15.81
C HIS A 351 13.03 -20.85 16.33
N GLY A 352 13.35 -19.79 15.62
CA GLY A 352 12.98 -18.40 15.99
C GLY A 352 13.96 -17.66 16.91
N GLU A 353 14.82 -18.34 17.65
CA GLU A 353 15.73 -17.71 18.62
C GLU A 353 17.13 -17.41 18.04
N GLU A 354 17.50 -18.01 16.92
CA GLU A 354 18.87 -18.03 16.38
C GLU A 354 19.07 -17.19 15.11
N LEU A 355 18.31 -16.10 14.92
CA LEU A 355 18.50 -15.25 13.74
C LEU A 355 19.93 -14.69 13.64
N SER A 356 20.53 -14.34 14.78
CA SER A 356 21.90 -13.85 14.84
C SER A 356 22.92 -14.91 14.40
N GLY A 357 22.74 -16.17 14.79
CA GLY A 357 23.59 -17.28 14.36
C GLY A 357 23.46 -17.58 12.87
N LEU A 358 22.22 -17.50 12.33
CA LEU A 358 21.96 -17.62 10.90
C LEU A 358 22.67 -16.53 10.10
N LEU A 359 22.50 -15.26 10.52
CA LEU A 359 23.14 -14.12 9.86
C LEU A 359 24.65 -14.22 9.91
N TYR A 360 25.22 -14.56 11.06
CA TYR A 360 26.68 -14.76 11.22
C TYR A 360 27.21 -15.85 10.28
N THR A 361 26.49 -16.96 10.14
CA THR A 361 26.92 -18.07 9.29
C THR A 361 26.94 -17.66 7.81
N ILE A 362 25.87 -17.03 7.32
CA ILE A 362 25.80 -16.63 5.90
C ILE A 362 26.77 -15.48 5.57
N ASP A 363 27.00 -14.58 6.51
CA ASP A 363 27.99 -13.50 6.38
C ASP A 363 29.40 -14.08 6.26
N HIS A 364 29.78 -15.01 7.14
CA HIS A 364 31.07 -15.67 7.08
C HIS A 364 31.29 -16.42 5.77
N LEU A 365 30.26 -17.09 5.24
CA LEU A 365 30.32 -17.76 3.94
C LEU A 365 30.47 -16.78 2.77
N MET A 366 29.77 -15.65 2.82
CA MET A 366 29.90 -14.59 1.82
C MET A 366 31.29 -13.95 1.86
N TYR A 367 31.83 -13.70 3.04
CA TYR A 367 33.18 -13.14 3.17
C TYR A 367 34.26 -14.09 2.61
N LYS A 368 34.11 -15.41 2.74
CA LYS A 368 35.00 -16.38 2.07
C LYS A 368 34.93 -16.25 0.57
N ASP A 369 33.74 -16.16 -0.01
CA ASP A 369 33.54 -16.01 -1.46
C ASP A 369 34.14 -14.68 -1.96
N LYS A 370 33.94 -13.60 -1.21
CA LYS A 370 34.52 -12.27 -1.47
C LYS A 370 36.05 -12.29 -1.51
N ASN A 371 36.69 -13.01 -0.60
CA ASN A 371 38.14 -13.16 -0.57
C ASN A 371 38.67 -13.94 -1.79
N VAL A 372 37.95 -14.95 -2.25
CA VAL A 372 38.29 -15.68 -3.49
C VAL A 372 38.20 -14.75 -4.69
N TYR A 373 37.18 -13.93 -4.78
CA TYR A 373 37.03 -12.94 -5.84
C TYR A 373 38.23 -11.99 -5.90
N TYR A 374 38.58 -11.32 -4.80
CA TYR A 374 39.68 -10.36 -4.77
C TYR A 374 41.04 -11.01 -4.98
N SER A 375 41.29 -12.20 -4.48
CA SER A 375 42.56 -12.90 -4.72
C SER A 375 42.76 -13.24 -6.22
N ASN A 376 41.70 -13.53 -6.94
CA ASN A 376 41.76 -13.79 -8.38
C ASN A 376 41.92 -12.52 -9.21
N HIS A 377 41.34 -11.39 -8.78
CA HIS A 377 41.47 -10.10 -9.46
C HIS A 377 42.84 -9.48 -9.27
N ASN A 378 43.41 -9.54 -8.05
CA ASN A 378 44.78 -9.06 -7.79
C ASN A 378 45.82 -9.85 -8.57
N LYS A 379 45.66 -11.17 -8.76
CA LYS A 379 46.53 -11.98 -9.61
C LYS A 379 46.45 -11.62 -11.10
N ARG A 380 45.30 -11.15 -11.60
CA ARG A 380 45.17 -10.66 -12.98
C ARG A 380 45.82 -9.30 -13.20
N HIS A 381 45.71 -8.39 -12.23
CA HIS A 381 46.35 -7.08 -12.29
C HIS A 381 47.91 -7.21 -12.29
N ASN A 382 48.47 -8.04 -11.42
CA ASN A 382 49.90 -8.31 -11.40
C ASN A 382 50.44 -8.97 -12.68
N ARG A 383 49.66 -9.83 -13.32
CA ARG A 383 50.05 -10.46 -14.61
C ARG A 383 49.99 -9.49 -15.81
N GLN A 384 49.16 -8.46 -15.78
CA GLN A 384 49.10 -7.45 -16.82
C GLN A 384 50.21 -6.37 -16.66
N SER A 385 50.69 -6.14 -15.44
CA SER A 385 51.84 -5.25 -15.17
C SER A 385 53.20 -5.88 -15.53
N ASP A 386 53.28 -7.22 -15.63
CA ASP A 386 54.51 -7.96 -15.94
C ASP A 386 54.71 -8.32 -17.42
N GLN A 387 53.82 -7.83 -18.32
CA GLN A 387 54.11 -7.95 -19.78
C GLN A 387 55.03 -6.80 -20.21
N PRO A 388 56.22 -7.09 -20.71
CA PRO A 388 57.13 -6.04 -21.21
C PRO A 388 56.51 -5.37 -22.43
N ARG A 389 56.61 -4.02 -22.46
CA ARG A 389 56.23 -3.16 -23.58
C ARG A 389 57.09 -3.41 -24.79
#